data_5052d3394f31eca5bdfc3f9bd007a168
#
_entry.id   5052d3394f31eca5bdfc3f9bd007a168
#
_cell.length_a   1.000
_cell.length_b   1.000
_cell.length_c   1.000
_cell.angle_alpha   90.00
_cell.angle_beta   90.00
_cell.angle_gamma   90.00
#
_symmetry.space_group_name_H-M   'P 1'
#
loop_
_entity.id
_entity.type
_entity.pdbx_description
1 polymer ?
#
loop_
_entity_poly.entity_id
_entity_poly.type
_entity_poly.pdbx_seq_one_letter_code
_entity_poly.pdbx_strand_id
1 'polypeptide(L)'
;YGTVDELNSHLGLLLASLTDEMAKNSVVECQNVLFSVGAVLATEAEEGKPMAQAVNSEDIAALEKQMDEWNASLPGWRGFVLPGGVESAARYGMP
;
A
#
# COMPACT_ATOMS: atom_id res chain seq x y z
N TYR A 1 0.14 6.17 -14.97
CA TYR A 1 -1.21 5.67 -14.64
C TYR A 1 -1.25 4.16 -14.62
N GLY A 2 -0.70 3.51 -15.65
CA GLY A 2 -0.68 2.06 -15.74
C GLY A 2 0.06 1.41 -14.57
N THR A 3 1.17 2.03 -14.14
CA THR A 3 1.94 1.52 -13.00
C THR A 3 1.12 1.57 -11.71
N VAL A 4 0.37 2.65 -11.50
CA VAL A 4 -0.50 2.79 -10.32
C VAL A 4 -1.62 1.76 -10.37
N ASP A 5 -2.25 1.57 -11.53
CA ASP A 5 -3.30 0.59 -11.72
C ASP A 5 -2.79 -0.84 -11.49
N GLU A 6 -1.59 -1.12 -11.98
CA GLU A 6 -0.97 -2.43 -11.78
C GLU A 6 -0.70 -2.70 -10.31
N LEU A 7 -0.14 -1.72 -9.59
CA LEU A 7 0.09 -1.85 -8.16
C LEU A 7 -1.23 -2.08 -7.42
N ASN A 8 -2.28 -1.33 -7.78
CA ASN A 8 -3.58 -1.47 -7.14
C ASN A 8 -4.19 -2.85 -7.39
N SER A 9 -3.98 -3.42 -8.57
CA SER A 9 -4.43 -4.77 -8.89
C SER A 9 -3.68 -5.82 -8.05
N HIS A 10 -2.38 -5.63 -7.86
CA HIS A 10 -1.59 -6.52 -6.99
C HIS A 10 -2.06 -6.44 -5.54
N LEU A 11 -2.42 -5.25 -5.07
CA LEU A 11 -2.98 -5.09 -3.72
C LEU A 11 -4.31 -5.82 -3.59
N GLY A 12 -5.12 -5.81 -4.65
CA GLY A 12 -6.37 -6.57 -4.68
C GLY A 12 -6.13 -8.07 -4.56
N LEU A 13 -5.11 -8.57 -5.24
CA LEU A 13 -4.74 -9.97 -5.15
C LEU A 13 -4.23 -10.32 -3.75
N LEU A 14 -3.43 -9.45 -3.16
CA LEU A 14 -2.98 -9.61 -1.77
C LEU A 14 -4.17 -9.64 -0.82
N LEU A 15 -5.11 -8.72 -1.00
CA LEU A 15 -6.31 -8.62 -0.17
C LEU A 15 -7.08 -9.95 -0.14
N ALA A 16 -7.17 -10.62 -1.29
CA ALA A 16 -7.86 -11.89 -1.40
C ALA A 16 -7.20 -13.01 -0.58
N SER A 17 -5.91 -12.89 -0.30
CA SER A 17 -5.16 -13.90 0.46
C SER A 17 -5.08 -13.59 1.96
N LEU A 18 -5.50 -12.39 2.38
CA LEU A 18 -5.42 -11.99 3.79
C LEU A 18 -6.61 -12.48 4.57
N THR A 19 -6.39 -12.82 5.83
CA THR A 19 -7.43 -13.24 6.75
C THR A 19 -7.61 -12.27 7.92
N ASP A 20 -6.60 -11.46 8.20
CA ASP A 20 -6.65 -10.47 9.28
C ASP A 20 -7.41 -9.24 8.84
N GLU A 21 -8.47 -8.88 9.56
CA GLU A 21 -9.31 -7.73 9.22
C GLU A 21 -8.57 -6.40 9.27
N MET A 22 -7.65 -6.22 10.20
CA MET A 22 -6.85 -5.01 10.29
C MET A 22 -5.98 -4.84 9.05
N ALA A 23 -5.33 -5.92 8.62
CA ALA A 23 -4.50 -5.91 7.41
C ALA A 23 -5.35 -5.64 6.18
N LYS A 24 -6.52 -6.25 6.08
CA LYS A 24 -7.45 -6.01 4.98
C LYS A 24 -7.86 -4.55 4.90
N ASN A 25 -8.22 -3.96 6.02
CA ASN A 25 -8.62 -2.56 6.07
C ASN A 25 -7.50 -1.63 5.64
N SER A 26 -6.27 -1.90 6.07
CA SER A 26 -5.10 -1.12 5.67
C SER A 26 -4.84 -1.19 4.17
N VAL A 27 -4.97 -2.38 3.59
CA VAL A 27 -4.79 -2.57 2.14
C VAL A 27 -5.88 -1.84 1.37
N VAL A 28 -7.13 -1.92 1.81
CA VAL A 28 -8.24 -1.21 1.15
C VAL A 28 -8.02 0.30 1.19
N GLU A 29 -7.53 0.83 2.30
CA GLU A 29 -7.21 2.25 2.39
C GLU A 29 -6.11 2.66 1.43
N CYS A 30 -5.08 1.84 1.30
CA CYS A 30 -4.03 2.07 0.31
C CYS A 30 -4.59 2.06 -1.11
N GLN A 31 -5.50 1.14 -1.42
CA GLN A 31 -6.14 1.08 -2.73
C GLN A 31 -6.93 2.35 -3.04
N ASN A 32 -7.66 2.85 -2.04
CA ASN A 32 -8.43 4.08 -2.20
C ASN A 32 -7.53 5.29 -2.46
N VAL A 33 -6.43 5.40 -1.73
CA VAL A 33 -5.45 6.47 -1.94
C VAL A 33 -4.82 6.36 -3.33
N LEU A 34 -4.44 5.16 -3.75
CA LEU A 34 -3.86 4.95 -5.09
C LEU A 34 -4.86 5.28 -6.20
N PHE A 35 -6.11 4.97 -6.00
CA PHE A 35 -7.15 5.33 -6.95
C PHE A 35 -7.23 6.86 -7.10
N SER A 36 -7.17 7.58 -6.00
CA SER A 36 -7.16 9.05 -6.01
C SER A 36 -5.93 9.60 -6.71
N VAL A 37 -4.76 9.02 -6.46
CA VAL A 37 -3.51 9.41 -7.13
C VAL A 37 -3.65 9.20 -8.63
N GLY A 38 -4.16 8.06 -9.05
CA GLY A 38 -4.37 7.76 -10.47
C GLY A 38 -5.31 8.74 -11.15
N ALA A 39 -6.39 9.10 -10.46
CA ALA A 39 -7.35 10.08 -10.98
C ALA A 39 -6.72 11.46 -11.15
N VAL A 40 -5.93 11.90 -10.17
CA VAL A 40 -5.24 13.19 -10.25
C VAL A 40 -4.23 13.21 -11.39
N LEU A 41 -3.44 12.14 -11.53
CA LEU A 41 -2.45 12.04 -12.61
C LEU A 41 -3.11 12.10 -13.99
N ALA A 42 -4.23 11.42 -14.15
CA ALA A 42 -4.97 11.44 -15.42
C ALA A 42 -5.52 12.83 -15.73
N THR A 43 -6.11 13.49 -14.75
CA THR A 43 -6.65 14.84 -14.91
C THR A 43 -5.54 15.84 -15.21
N GLU A 44 -4.43 15.76 -14.51
CA GLU A 44 -3.30 16.66 -14.70
C GLU A 44 -2.69 16.51 -16.11
N ALA A 45 -2.58 15.28 -16.58
CA ALA A 45 -2.07 15.02 -17.91
C ALA A 45 -2.98 15.62 -19.01
N GLU A 46 -4.30 15.59 -18.81
CA GLU A 46 -5.25 16.14 -19.78
C GLU A 46 -5.34 17.66 -19.73
N GLU A 47 -5.32 18.24 -18.54
CA GLU A 47 -5.57 19.67 -18.34
C GLU A 47 -4.32 20.51 -18.16
N GLY A 48 -3.17 19.87 -17.97
CA GLY A 48 -1.93 20.58 -17.72
C GLY A 48 -1.90 21.35 -16.40
N LYS A 49 -2.76 20.98 -15.47
CA LYS A 49 -2.86 21.61 -14.16
C LYS A 49 -1.83 21.03 -13.20
N PRO A 50 -1.36 21.83 -12.22
CA PRO A 50 -0.51 21.29 -11.15
C PRO A 50 -1.23 20.16 -10.42
N MET A 51 -0.47 19.17 -9.98
CA MET A 51 -1.02 18.04 -9.26
C MET A 51 -1.66 18.46 -7.94
N ALA A 52 -2.95 18.17 -7.78
CA ALA A 52 -3.61 18.36 -6.51
C ALA A 52 -3.10 17.34 -5.50
N GLN A 53 -3.13 17.68 -4.23
CA GLN A 53 -2.65 16.79 -3.19
C GLN A 53 -3.62 15.62 -3.01
N ALA A 54 -3.24 14.44 -3.56
CA ALA A 54 -4.03 13.22 -3.47
C ALA A 54 -3.73 12.43 -2.20
N VAL A 55 -2.55 12.61 -1.64
CA VAL A 55 -2.12 11.96 -0.39
C VAL A 55 -1.76 13.06 0.59
N ASN A 56 -2.32 12.99 1.78
CA ASN A 56 -2.02 13.96 2.83
C ASN A 56 -1.16 13.34 3.93
N SER A 57 -0.61 14.18 4.81
CA SER A 57 0.25 13.72 5.89
C SER A 57 -0.47 12.81 6.89
N GLU A 58 -1.76 12.91 7.00
CA GLU A 58 -2.56 12.07 7.90
C GLU A 58 -2.61 10.64 7.38
N ASP A 59 -2.69 10.45 6.06
CA ASP A 59 -2.65 9.12 5.44
C ASP A 59 -1.33 8.42 5.74
N ILE A 60 -0.23 9.16 5.61
CA ILE A 60 1.11 8.63 5.87
C ILE A 60 1.27 8.31 7.36
N ALA A 61 0.82 9.20 8.23
CA ALA A 61 0.90 8.99 9.67
C ALA A 61 0.11 7.76 10.13
N ALA A 62 -1.05 7.52 9.51
CA ALA A 62 -1.86 6.35 9.82
C ALA A 62 -1.14 5.05 9.46
N LEU A 63 -0.47 5.02 8.31
CA LEU A 63 0.31 3.86 7.88
C LEU A 63 1.52 3.63 8.79
N GLU A 64 2.22 4.70 9.15
CA GLU A 64 3.37 4.60 10.06
C GLU A 64 2.95 4.08 11.42
N LYS A 65 1.83 4.54 11.95
CA LYS A 65 1.29 4.06 13.21
C LYS A 65 0.98 2.58 13.14
N GLN A 66 0.38 2.13 12.04
CA GLN A 66 0.06 0.72 11.84
C GLN A 66 1.34 -0.13 11.81
N MET A 67 2.38 0.36 11.13
CA MET A 67 3.66 -0.33 11.09
C MET A 67 4.27 -0.45 12.48
N ASP A 68 4.21 0.61 13.27
CA ASP A 68 4.74 0.60 14.64
C ASP A 68 3.99 -0.39 15.53
N GLU A 69 2.67 -0.43 15.42
CA GLU A 69 1.84 -1.37 16.17
C GLU A 69 2.18 -2.82 15.84
N TRP A 70 2.33 -3.13 14.56
CA TRP A 70 2.70 -4.48 14.14
C TRP A 70 4.12 -4.84 14.53
N ASN A 71 5.05 -3.89 14.39
CA ASN A 71 6.45 -4.11 14.72
C ASN A 71 6.66 -4.42 16.21
N ALA A 72 5.81 -3.86 17.07
CA ALA A 72 5.91 -4.10 18.51
C ALA A 72 5.71 -5.57 18.90
N SER A 73 4.96 -6.33 18.10
CA SER A 73 4.69 -7.75 18.37
C SER A 73 5.60 -8.70 17.59
N LEU A 74 6.48 -8.18 16.75
CA LEU A 74 7.38 -8.99 15.93
C LEU A 74 8.76 -9.08 16.55
N PRO A 75 9.50 -10.18 16.32
CA PRO A 75 10.89 -10.26 16.74
C PRO A 75 11.74 -9.25 15.97
N GLY A 76 12.79 -8.75 16.63
CA GLY A 76 13.73 -7.85 15.98
C GLY A 76 14.42 -8.53 14.78
N TRP A 77 14.75 -7.75 13.76
CA TRP A 77 15.45 -8.25 12.59
C TRP A 77 16.69 -7.41 12.31
N ARG A 78 17.62 -8.00 11.56
CA ARG A 78 18.90 -7.34 11.25
C ARG A 78 19.17 -7.46 9.76
N GLY A 79 19.59 -6.36 9.14
CA GLY A 79 19.94 -6.32 7.73
C GLY A 79 18.73 -6.46 6.82
N PHE A 80 18.96 -6.99 5.65
CA PHE A 80 17.90 -7.16 4.66
C PHE A 80 17.00 -8.33 5.00
N VAL A 81 15.72 -8.15 4.69
CA VAL A 81 14.73 -9.22 4.75
C VAL A 81 14.44 -9.69 3.34
N LEU A 82 14.67 -10.97 3.08
CA LEU A 82 14.39 -11.54 1.77
C LEU A 82 12.92 -11.98 1.70
N PRO A 83 12.25 -11.74 0.57
CA PRO A 83 10.88 -12.22 0.40
C PRO A 83 10.84 -13.74 0.53
N GLY A 84 9.88 -14.24 1.30
CA GLY A 84 9.77 -15.68 1.52
C GLY A 84 8.67 -16.00 2.51
N GLY A 85 8.63 -17.24 2.96
CA GLY A 85 7.60 -17.73 3.85
C GLY A 85 6.39 -18.23 3.08
N VAL A 86 5.20 -17.71 3.37
CA VAL A 86 4.00 -18.07 2.64
C VAL A 86 3.98 -17.39 1.27
N GLU A 87 3.15 -17.89 0.36
CA GLU A 87 3.11 -17.37 -1.02
C GLU A 87 2.85 -15.88 -1.09
N SER A 88 1.90 -15.37 -0.31
CA SER A 88 1.59 -13.94 -0.33
C SER A 88 2.78 -13.09 0.12
N ALA A 89 3.50 -13.55 1.14
CA ALA A 89 4.69 -12.86 1.63
C ALA A 89 5.79 -12.83 0.58
N ALA A 90 6.05 -13.97 -0.07
CA ALA A 90 7.07 -14.07 -1.10
C ALA A 90 6.75 -13.20 -2.30
N ARG A 91 5.49 -13.22 -2.74
CA ARG A 91 5.04 -12.49 -3.94
C ARG A 91 5.11 -10.98 -3.76
N TYR A 92 4.84 -10.48 -2.56
CA TYR A 92 4.78 -9.03 -2.31
C TYR A 92 5.93 -8.51 -1.47
N GLY A 93 6.97 -9.31 -1.26
CA GLY A 93 8.17 -8.91 -0.56
C GLY A 93 8.03 -8.79 0.95
N MET A 94 6.99 -9.35 1.51
CA MET A 94 6.78 -9.35 2.96
C MET A 94 7.50 -10.53 3.60
N PRO A 95 8.20 -10.32 4.74
CA PRO A 95 8.92 -11.40 5.44
C PRO A 95 8.01 -12.40 6.13
#